data_ec0a8bda528b168cf5da2a1d58452bff
#
_entry.id   ec0a8bda528b168cf5da2a1d58452bff
#
_cell.length_a   1.000
_cell.length_b   1.000
_cell.length_c   1.000
_cell.angle_alpha   90.00
_cell.angle_beta   90.00
_cell.angle_gamma   90.00
#
_symmetry.space_group_name_H-M   'P 1'
#
loop_
_entity.id
_entity.type
_entity.pdbx_description
1 polymer ?
#
loop_
_entity_poly.entity_id
_entity_poly.type
_entity_poly.pdbx_seq_one_letter_code
_entity_poly.pdbx_strand_id
1 'polypeptide(L)'
;AIFLSSFLFLSLVDEGIFWVLVRFVLGAVMCGSYTVIESWLAEQSDSSRHGRVLSVYTVIVLVSMAVGQYLLGLTEANPLYPFILVSLLVGLAIVPVSLTSALAPAPVPATRFNFFKLYRRSHTAFAGALGSGVVMGGFWGLGAIYALSVTNDPSFVPMFIAANIIGGALAQYPIGMA
;
A
#
# COMPACT_ATOMS: atom_id res chain seq x y z
N ALA A 1 4.18 13.16 9.84
CA ALA A 1 4.53 13.10 11.29
C ALA A 1 3.88 11.86 11.93
N ILE A 2 2.53 11.67 11.89
CA ILE A 2 1.81 10.55 12.52
C ILE A 2 2.32 9.19 12.02
N PHE A 3 2.54 9.06 10.72
CA PHE A 3 3.04 7.83 10.11
C PHE A 3 4.44 7.45 10.63
N LEU A 4 5.34 8.41 10.69
CA LEU A 4 6.70 8.22 11.17
C LEU A 4 6.73 7.84 12.66
N SER A 5 5.99 8.58 13.49
CA SER A 5 5.91 8.30 14.92
C SER A 5 5.29 6.94 15.21
N SER A 6 4.30 6.51 14.43
CA SER A 6 3.66 5.20 14.61
C SER A 6 4.62 4.04 14.44
N PHE A 7 5.54 4.08 13.47
CA PHE A 7 6.55 3.03 13.29
C PHE A 7 7.56 3.01 14.43
N LEU A 8 7.99 4.15 14.95
CA LEU A 8 8.87 4.21 16.11
C LEU A 8 8.17 3.70 17.38
N PHE A 9 6.90 4.05 17.58
CA PHE A 9 6.12 3.55 18.71
C PHE A 9 5.92 2.03 18.67
N LEU A 10 5.72 1.44 17.50
CA LEU A 10 5.58 -0.02 17.35
C LEU A 10 6.80 -0.78 17.87
N SER A 11 7.99 -0.22 17.77
CA SER A 11 9.22 -0.86 18.25
C SER A 11 9.41 -0.81 19.75
N LEU A 12 8.63 0.02 20.46
CA LEU A 12 8.81 0.30 21.90
C LEU A 12 7.72 -0.31 22.80
N VAL A 13 6.64 -0.84 22.20
CA VAL A 13 5.46 -1.30 22.95
C VAL A 13 5.13 -2.74 22.62
N ASP A 14 5.14 -3.64 23.62
CA ASP A 14 4.84 -5.07 23.46
C ASP A 14 3.34 -5.43 23.63
N GLU A 15 2.48 -4.42 23.82
CA GLU A 15 1.05 -4.64 24.06
C GLU A 15 0.27 -4.93 22.76
N GLY A 16 -0.30 -6.11 22.62
CA GLY A 16 -0.99 -6.57 21.41
C GLY A 16 -2.16 -5.68 20.96
N ILE A 17 -2.95 -5.15 21.91
CA ILE A 17 -4.07 -4.24 21.59
C ILE A 17 -3.55 -2.93 21.01
N PHE A 18 -2.45 -2.40 21.51
CA PHE A 18 -1.82 -1.20 20.99
C PHE A 18 -1.36 -1.40 19.54
N TRP A 19 -0.79 -2.56 19.22
CA TRP A 19 -0.41 -2.92 17.86
C TRP A 19 -1.61 -2.92 16.90
N VAL A 20 -2.75 -3.46 17.32
CA VAL A 20 -3.98 -3.47 16.52
C VAL A 20 -4.47 -2.05 16.24
N LEU A 21 -4.50 -1.19 17.26
CA LEU A 21 -4.94 0.20 17.11
C LEU A 21 -4.01 0.99 16.17
N VAL A 22 -2.71 0.88 16.34
CA VAL A 22 -1.73 1.55 15.47
C VAL A 22 -1.83 1.04 14.04
N ARG A 23 -1.99 -0.26 13.82
CA ARG A 23 -2.22 -0.86 12.48
C ARG A 23 -3.49 -0.35 11.83
N PHE A 24 -4.56 -0.19 12.59
CA PHE A 24 -5.81 0.39 12.09
C PHE A 24 -5.61 1.83 11.62
N VAL A 25 -4.97 2.67 12.43
CA VAL A 25 -4.69 4.07 12.09
C VAL A 25 -3.76 4.15 10.87
N LEU A 26 -2.70 3.35 10.83
CA LEU A 26 -1.79 3.28 9.69
C LEU A 26 -2.51 2.88 8.40
N GLY A 27 -3.39 1.88 8.46
CA GLY A 27 -4.20 1.45 7.32
C GLY A 27 -5.11 2.57 6.80
N ALA A 28 -5.76 3.30 7.70
CA ALA A 28 -6.60 4.44 7.32
C ALA A 28 -5.80 5.58 6.68
N VAL A 29 -4.63 5.91 7.23
CA VAL A 29 -3.73 6.94 6.67
C VAL A 29 -3.19 6.53 5.30
N MET A 30 -2.81 5.26 5.12
CA MET A 30 -2.36 4.72 3.83
C MET A 30 -3.46 4.78 2.79
N CYS A 31 -4.66 4.31 3.12
CA CYS A 31 -5.81 4.37 2.22
C CYS A 31 -6.10 5.80 1.76
N GLY A 32 -6.10 6.75 2.69
CA GLY A 32 -6.27 8.17 2.37
C GLY A 32 -5.16 8.70 1.46
N SER A 33 -3.91 8.33 1.72
CA SER A 33 -2.75 8.75 0.92
C SER A 33 -2.85 8.23 -0.51
N TYR A 34 -3.15 6.95 -0.71
CA TYR A 34 -3.35 6.37 -2.04
C TYR A 34 -4.49 7.05 -2.79
N THR A 35 -5.63 7.28 -2.14
CA THR A 35 -6.77 7.96 -2.75
C THR A 35 -6.42 9.37 -3.23
N VAL A 36 -5.67 10.14 -2.43
CA VAL A 36 -5.22 11.49 -2.80
C VAL A 36 -4.26 11.45 -3.98
N ILE A 37 -3.27 10.56 -3.96
CA ILE A 37 -2.28 10.44 -5.04
C ILE A 37 -2.98 10.02 -6.35
N GLU A 38 -3.83 9.02 -6.31
CA GLU A 38 -4.56 8.52 -7.48
C GLU A 38 -5.50 9.59 -8.06
N SER A 39 -6.22 10.32 -7.20
CA SER A 39 -7.08 11.43 -7.63
C SER A 39 -6.27 12.53 -8.29
N TRP A 40 -5.13 12.90 -7.71
CA TRP A 40 -4.26 13.92 -8.26
C TRP A 40 -3.66 13.52 -9.62
N LEU A 41 -3.19 12.28 -9.75
CA LEU A 41 -2.70 11.74 -11.02
C LEU A 41 -3.82 11.71 -12.06
N ALA A 42 -5.04 11.41 -11.65
CA ALA A 42 -6.21 11.43 -12.52
C ALA A 42 -6.51 12.83 -13.04
N GLU A 43 -6.47 13.85 -12.19
CA GLU A 43 -6.71 15.26 -12.57
C GLU A 43 -5.62 15.82 -13.50
N GLN A 44 -4.35 15.42 -13.29
CA GLN A 44 -3.22 15.90 -14.08
C GLN A 44 -3.05 15.18 -15.42
N SER A 45 -3.79 14.10 -15.67
CA SER A 45 -3.69 13.31 -16.89
C SER A 45 -4.86 13.58 -17.84
N ASP A 46 -4.55 13.75 -19.12
CA ASP A 46 -5.57 13.77 -20.18
C ASP A 46 -6.32 12.44 -20.21
N SER A 47 -7.61 12.46 -20.52
CA SER A 47 -8.46 11.27 -20.58
C SER A 47 -7.91 10.15 -21.48
N SER A 48 -7.17 10.50 -22.54
CA SER A 48 -6.52 9.54 -23.45
C SER A 48 -5.28 8.86 -22.85
N ARG A 49 -4.67 9.43 -21.81
CA ARG A 49 -3.44 8.93 -21.19
C ARG A 49 -3.64 8.43 -19.76
N HIS A 50 -4.84 8.59 -19.23
CA HIS A 50 -5.18 8.27 -17.84
C HIS A 50 -4.82 6.84 -17.46
N GLY A 51 -5.22 5.85 -18.25
CA GLY A 51 -4.89 4.45 -18.00
C GLY A 51 -3.38 4.18 -17.97
N ARG A 52 -2.62 4.81 -18.87
CA ARG A 52 -1.16 4.66 -18.91
C ARG A 52 -0.49 5.26 -17.65
N VAL A 53 -0.92 6.44 -17.22
CA VAL A 53 -0.37 7.09 -16.02
C VAL A 53 -0.62 6.24 -14.78
N LEU A 54 -1.84 5.74 -14.60
CA LEU A 54 -2.18 4.86 -13.48
C LEU A 54 -1.44 3.52 -13.54
N SER A 55 -1.26 2.94 -14.74
CA SER A 55 -0.47 1.70 -14.90
C SER A 55 0.99 1.90 -14.49
N VAL A 56 1.62 2.99 -14.93
CA VAL A 56 3.01 3.31 -14.52
C VAL A 56 3.10 3.52 -13.01
N TYR A 57 2.17 4.26 -12.43
CA TYR A 57 2.08 4.44 -10.99
C TYR A 57 1.98 3.10 -10.25
N THR A 58 1.10 2.21 -10.69
CA THR A 58 0.94 0.89 -10.08
C THR A 58 2.20 0.05 -10.18
N VAL A 59 2.89 0.07 -11.33
CA VAL A 59 4.19 -0.62 -11.50
C VAL A 59 5.22 -0.07 -10.53
N ILE A 60 5.32 1.26 -10.37
CA ILE A 60 6.24 1.88 -9.41
C ILE A 60 5.93 1.41 -7.99
N VAL A 61 4.66 1.38 -7.59
CA VAL A 61 4.23 0.89 -6.26
C VAL A 61 4.65 -0.57 -6.07
N LEU A 62 4.37 -1.44 -7.03
CA LEU A 62 4.71 -2.86 -6.94
C LEU A 62 6.23 -3.10 -6.89
N VAL A 63 7.00 -2.40 -7.71
CA VAL A 63 8.47 -2.47 -7.68
C VAL A 63 9.00 -1.98 -6.33
N SER A 64 8.46 -0.89 -5.80
CA SER A 64 8.85 -0.38 -4.48
C SER A 64 8.52 -1.38 -3.36
N MET A 65 7.38 -2.08 -3.46
CA MET A 65 7.04 -3.16 -2.51
C MET A 65 8.03 -4.32 -2.60
N ALA A 66 8.42 -4.74 -3.81
CA ALA A 66 9.42 -5.80 -3.98
C ALA A 66 10.79 -5.39 -3.41
N VAL A 67 11.23 -4.16 -3.67
CA VAL A 67 12.45 -3.59 -3.07
C VAL A 67 12.34 -3.56 -1.54
N GLY A 68 11.17 -3.19 -1.00
CA GLY A 68 10.92 -3.20 0.44
C GLY A 68 11.10 -4.60 1.06
N GLN A 69 10.63 -5.67 0.39
CA GLN A 69 10.84 -7.05 0.86
C GLN A 69 12.34 -7.42 0.89
N TYR A 70 13.09 -7.01 -0.13
CA TYR A 70 14.53 -7.23 -0.16
C TYR A 70 15.26 -6.48 0.97
N LEU A 71 14.91 -5.22 1.18
CA LEU A 71 15.48 -4.39 2.26
C LEU A 71 15.17 -4.96 3.64
N LEU A 72 13.98 -5.57 3.82
CA LEU A 72 13.62 -6.22 5.07
C LEU A 72 14.58 -7.37 5.40
N GLY A 73 14.96 -8.19 4.42
CA GLY A 73 15.94 -9.27 4.59
C GLY A 73 17.32 -8.78 5.05
N LEU A 74 17.71 -7.55 4.70
CA LEU A 74 18.99 -6.98 5.15
C LEU A 74 18.96 -6.52 6.63
N THR A 75 17.78 -6.49 7.25
CA THR A 75 17.61 -5.99 8.62
C THR A 75 17.38 -7.10 9.66
N GLU A 76 17.60 -8.36 9.31
CA GLU A 76 17.36 -9.52 10.18
C GLU A 76 18.18 -9.53 11.48
N ALA A 77 19.32 -8.82 11.48
CA ALA A 77 20.24 -8.81 12.62
C ALA A 77 19.66 -8.19 13.91
N ASN A 78 18.65 -7.32 13.81
CA ASN A 78 18.03 -6.68 14.96
C ASN A 78 16.57 -6.29 14.66
N PRO A 79 15.61 -6.67 15.51
CA PRO A 79 14.19 -6.40 15.29
C PRO A 79 13.81 -4.91 15.23
N LEU A 80 14.67 -4.00 15.69
CA LEU A 80 14.46 -2.55 15.60
C LEU A 80 14.83 -1.96 14.22
N TYR A 81 15.75 -2.59 13.49
CA TYR A 81 16.26 -2.06 12.23
C TYR A 81 15.18 -1.85 11.15
N PRO A 82 14.21 -2.76 10.96
CA PRO A 82 13.11 -2.54 10.02
C PRO A 82 12.33 -1.27 10.32
N PHE A 83 12.03 -1.00 11.59
CA PHE A 83 11.26 0.19 12.00
C PHE A 83 12.03 1.48 11.76
N ILE A 84 13.33 1.48 12.07
CA ILE A 84 14.21 2.63 11.82
C ILE A 84 14.31 2.87 10.31
N LEU A 85 14.53 1.84 9.51
CA LEU A 85 14.64 1.94 8.05
C LEU A 85 13.36 2.51 7.43
N VAL A 86 12.19 1.98 7.80
CA VAL A 86 10.90 2.50 7.30
C VAL A 86 10.70 3.95 7.71
N SER A 87 11.04 4.31 8.94
CA SER A 87 10.94 5.68 9.44
C SER A 87 11.81 6.65 8.64
N LEU A 88 13.03 6.25 8.31
CA LEU A 88 13.95 7.04 7.48
C LEU A 88 13.42 7.18 6.05
N LEU A 89 12.95 6.09 5.43
CA LEU A 89 12.42 6.12 4.07
C LEU A 89 11.17 7.01 3.96
N VAL A 90 10.26 6.93 4.93
CA VAL A 90 9.08 7.81 4.97
C VAL A 90 9.49 9.27 5.17
N GLY A 91 10.49 9.54 6.02
CA GLY A 91 11.05 10.88 6.19
C GLY A 91 11.66 11.42 4.90
N LEU A 92 12.45 10.61 4.20
CA LEU A 92 13.05 10.98 2.91
C LEU A 92 12.00 11.21 1.82
N ALA A 93 10.91 10.46 1.81
CA ALA A 93 9.83 10.63 0.83
C ALA A 93 9.13 11.99 0.94
N ILE A 94 9.16 12.63 2.10
CA ILE A 94 8.58 13.97 2.28
C ILE A 94 9.42 15.05 1.57
N VAL A 95 10.73 14.84 1.46
CA VAL A 95 11.67 15.86 0.91
C VAL A 95 11.31 16.26 -0.54
N PRO A 96 11.20 15.34 -1.52
CA PRO A 96 10.85 15.72 -2.89
C PRO A 96 9.46 16.34 -2.99
N VAL A 97 8.51 15.91 -2.16
CA VAL A 97 7.16 16.49 -2.13
C VAL A 97 7.19 17.93 -1.63
N SER A 98 7.98 18.23 -0.60
CA SER A 98 8.10 19.60 -0.04
C SER A 98 8.90 20.54 -0.97
N LEU A 99 9.75 20.02 -1.82
CA LEU A 99 10.53 20.79 -2.79
C LEU A 99 9.78 21.03 -4.11
N THR A 100 8.67 20.33 -4.33
CA THR A 100 7.88 20.46 -5.54
C THR A 100 7.00 21.72 -5.47
N SER A 101 7.04 22.53 -6.53
CA SER A 101 6.15 23.68 -6.74
C SER A 101 4.86 23.31 -7.48
N ALA A 102 4.56 22.01 -7.63
CA ALA A 102 3.33 21.56 -8.25
C ALA A 102 2.10 22.04 -7.47
N LEU A 103 1.07 22.45 -8.20
CA LEU A 103 -0.20 22.86 -7.60
C LEU A 103 -0.76 21.71 -6.76
N ALA A 104 -1.18 22.03 -5.55
CA ALA A 104 -1.89 21.08 -4.69
C ALA A 104 -3.16 20.56 -5.40
N PRO A 105 -3.57 19.30 -5.14
CA PRO A 105 -4.84 18.79 -5.66
C PRO A 105 -5.97 19.76 -5.33
N ALA A 106 -6.89 19.97 -6.27
CA ALA A 106 -8.07 20.77 -6.01
C ALA A 106 -8.87 20.15 -4.85
N PRO A 107 -9.38 20.97 -3.91
CA PRO A 107 -10.19 20.45 -2.83
C PRO A 107 -11.42 19.74 -3.42
N VAL A 108 -11.50 18.42 -3.25
CA VAL A 108 -12.67 17.66 -3.67
C VAL A 108 -13.85 18.12 -2.82
N PRO A 109 -14.97 18.55 -3.42
CA PRO A 109 -16.15 18.91 -2.64
C PRO A 109 -16.53 17.76 -1.72
N ALA A 110 -16.72 18.03 -0.42
CA ALA A 110 -17.08 17.03 0.56
C ALA A 110 -18.46 16.43 0.23
N THR A 111 -18.48 15.42 -0.61
CA THR A 111 -19.68 14.64 -0.88
C THR A 111 -19.97 13.76 0.33
N ARG A 112 -21.16 13.89 0.91
CA ARG A 112 -21.58 12.99 1.99
C ARG A 112 -21.56 11.56 1.47
N PHE A 113 -20.63 10.77 2.00
CA PHE A 113 -20.53 9.36 1.66
C PHE A 113 -21.81 8.64 2.12
N ASN A 114 -22.53 8.05 1.18
CA ASN A 114 -23.72 7.26 1.47
C ASN A 114 -23.53 5.83 0.96
N PHE A 115 -23.21 4.94 1.89
CA PHE A 115 -22.92 3.53 1.63
C PHE A 115 -24.09 2.81 0.91
N PHE A 116 -25.32 3.07 1.35
CA PHE A 116 -26.51 2.47 0.73
C PHE A 116 -26.77 2.98 -0.69
N LYS A 117 -26.46 4.24 -0.97
CA LYS A 117 -26.57 4.80 -2.31
C LYS A 117 -25.56 4.17 -3.26
N LEU A 118 -24.34 3.91 -2.79
CA LEU A 118 -23.29 3.24 -3.58
C LEU A 118 -23.68 1.79 -3.88
N TYR A 119 -24.11 1.03 -2.87
CA TYR A 119 -24.59 -0.34 -3.03
C TYR A 119 -25.74 -0.42 -4.04
N ARG A 120 -26.75 0.46 -3.93
CA ARG A 120 -27.90 0.47 -4.87
C ARG A 120 -27.53 0.87 -6.29
N ARG A 121 -26.43 1.61 -6.49
CA ARG A 121 -25.98 2.05 -7.82
C ARG A 121 -25.26 0.96 -8.59
N SER A 122 -24.47 0.13 -7.92
CA SER A 122 -23.74 -0.97 -8.56
C SER A 122 -23.45 -2.10 -7.55
N HIS A 123 -24.32 -3.08 -7.50
CA HIS A 123 -24.15 -4.27 -6.66
C HIS A 123 -22.91 -5.07 -7.05
N THR A 124 -22.66 -5.18 -8.37
CA THR A 124 -21.50 -5.93 -8.89
C THR A 124 -20.16 -5.28 -8.51
N ALA A 125 -20.05 -3.95 -8.66
CA ALA A 125 -18.83 -3.24 -8.26
C ALA A 125 -18.60 -3.33 -6.75
N PHE A 126 -19.67 -3.25 -5.96
CA PHE A 126 -19.60 -3.38 -4.51
C PHE A 126 -19.17 -4.78 -4.07
N ALA A 127 -19.77 -5.83 -4.65
CA ALA A 127 -19.40 -7.22 -4.36
C ALA A 127 -17.98 -7.54 -4.81
N GLY A 128 -17.58 -7.03 -5.99
CA GLY A 128 -16.21 -7.16 -6.51
C GLY A 128 -15.17 -6.49 -5.59
N ALA A 129 -15.44 -5.28 -5.12
CA ALA A 129 -14.56 -4.58 -4.19
C ALA A 129 -14.44 -5.30 -2.84
N LEU A 130 -15.55 -5.81 -2.29
CA LEU A 130 -15.51 -6.62 -1.07
C LEU A 130 -14.74 -7.92 -1.27
N GLY A 131 -15.03 -8.66 -2.35
CA GLY A 131 -14.36 -9.93 -2.66
C GLY A 131 -12.85 -9.74 -2.84
N SER A 132 -12.43 -8.76 -3.63
CA SER A 132 -11.01 -8.45 -3.80
C SER A 132 -10.34 -8.01 -2.49
N GLY A 133 -11.03 -7.20 -1.68
CA GLY A 133 -10.54 -6.81 -0.36
C GLY A 133 -10.31 -7.99 0.58
N VAL A 134 -11.23 -8.96 0.61
CA VAL A 134 -11.10 -10.19 1.41
C VAL A 134 -9.91 -11.02 0.93
N VAL A 135 -9.77 -11.23 -0.39
CA VAL A 135 -8.65 -11.99 -0.97
C VAL A 135 -7.32 -11.33 -0.68
N MET A 136 -7.22 -10.03 -0.91
CA MET A 136 -5.99 -9.26 -0.64
C MET A 136 -5.66 -9.25 0.86
N GLY A 137 -6.66 -9.01 1.72
CA GLY A 137 -6.47 -9.05 3.18
C GLY A 137 -6.01 -10.42 3.67
N GLY A 138 -6.59 -11.49 3.13
CA GLY A 138 -6.17 -12.86 3.42
C GLY A 138 -4.72 -13.14 2.99
N PHE A 139 -4.35 -12.75 1.77
CA PHE A 139 -2.98 -12.92 1.29
C PHE A 139 -1.95 -12.14 2.13
N TRP A 140 -2.19 -10.84 2.36
CA TRP A 140 -1.26 -10.01 3.12
C TRP A 140 -1.23 -10.34 4.62
N GLY A 141 -2.34 -10.86 5.17
CA GLY A 141 -2.41 -11.28 6.57
C GLY A 141 -1.85 -12.67 6.85
N LEU A 142 -2.09 -13.62 5.97
CA LEU A 142 -1.79 -15.04 6.20
C LEU A 142 -0.71 -15.60 5.29
N GLY A 143 -0.38 -14.95 4.17
CA GLY A 143 0.53 -15.47 3.16
C GLY A 143 1.92 -15.79 3.70
N ALA A 144 2.48 -14.94 4.56
CA ALA A 144 3.77 -15.17 5.20
C ALA A 144 3.74 -16.40 6.13
N ILE A 145 2.66 -16.54 6.92
CA ILE A 145 2.47 -17.69 7.83
C ILE A 145 2.32 -18.96 7.03
N TYR A 146 1.56 -18.92 5.92
CA TYR A 146 1.39 -20.05 5.03
C TYR A 146 2.72 -20.48 4.39
N ALA A 147 3.48 -19.54 3.83
CA ALA A 147 4.78 -19.83 3.22
C ALA A 147 5.73 -20.51 4.22
N LEU A 148 5.79 -20.01 5.45
CA LEU A 148 6.59 -20.60 6.52
C LEU A 148 6.10 -22.00 6.90
N SER A 149 4.79 -22.22 6.96
CA SER A 149 4.22 -23.55 7.33
C SER A 149 4.49 -24.63 6.29
N VAL A 150 4.64 -24.26 5.01
CA VAL A 150 4.91 -25.21 3.92
C VAL A 150 6.39 -25.55 3.79
N THR A 151 7.27 -24.57 3.99
CA THR A 151 8.72 -24.75 3.76
C THR A 151 9.53 -24.95 5.02
N ASN A 152 9.01 -24.52 6.19
CA ASN A 152 9.75 -24.38 7.44
C ASN A 152 11.05 -23.54 7.32
N ASP A 153 11.15 -22.72 6.27
CA ASP A 153 12.30 -21.88 5.98
C ASP A 153 11.89 -20.41 5.94
N PRO A 154 12.32 -19.59 6.91
CA PRO A 154 12.02 -18.16 6.95
C PRO A 154 12.52 -17.39 5.71
N SER A 155 13.61 -17.85 5.07
CA SER A 155 14.18 -17.20 3.89
C SER A 155 13.28 -17.31 2.65
N PHE A 156 12.36 -18.27 2.63
CA PHE A 156 11.40 -18.46 1.55
C PHE A 156 10.26 -17.43 1.58
N VAL A 157 9.94 -16.86 2.74
CA VAL A 157 8.81 -15.93 2.90
C VAL A 157 8.94 -14.69 2.01
N PRO A 158 10.08 -13.96 1.97
CA PRO A 158 10.25 -12.82 1.07
C PRO A 158 10.12 -13.21 -0.40
N MET A 159 10.63 -14.36 -0.81
CA MET A 159 10.54 -14.85 -2.18
C MET A 159 9.08 -15.16 -2.57
N PHE A 160 8.32 -15.78 -1.68
CA PHE A 160 6.90 -16.07 -1.88
C PHE A 160 6.08 -14.79 -2.08
N ILE A 161 6.31 -13.80 -1.22
CA ILE A 161 5.63 -12.50 -1.32
C ILE A 161 6.05 -11.76 -2.59
N ALA A 162 7.36 -11.74 -2.90
CA ALA A 162 7.89 -11.10 -4.11
C ALA A 162 7.32 -11.72 -5.39
N ALA A 163 7.15 -13.03 -5.46
CA ALA A 163 6.55 -13.71 -6.61
C ALA A 163 5.13 -13.20 -6.91
N ASN A 164 4.30 -13.01 -5.89
CA ASN A 164 2.97 -12.43 -6.06
C ASN A 164 3.03 -10.99 -6.59
N ILE A 165 3.94 -10.17 -6.05
CA ILE A 165 4.12 -8.77 -6.46
C ILE A 165 4.59 -8.70 -7.92
N ILE A 166 5.58 -9.51 -8.30
CA ILE A 166 6.09 -9.58 -9.68
C ILE A 166 5.01 -10.05 -10.65
N GLY A 167 4.24 -11.09 -10.28
CA GLY A 167 3.10 -11.56 -11.08
C GLY A 167 2.07 -10.46 -11.32
N GLY A 168 1.72 -9.70 -10.29
CA GLY A 168 0.84 -8.53 -10.39
C GLY A 168 1.40 -7.44 -11.31
N ALA A 169 2.69 -7.11 -11.17
CA ALA A 169 3.36 -6.12 -12.00
C ALA A 169 3.39 -6.53 -13.49
N LEU A 170 3.67 -7.79 -13.78
CA LEU A 170 3.68 -8.31 -15.15
C LEU A 170 2.28 -8.31 -15.78
N ALA A 171 1.25 -8.63 -15.00
CA ALA A 171 -0.12 -8.63 -15.47
C ALA A 171 -0.70 -7.21 -15.68
N GLN A 172 -0.22 -6.24 -14.90
CA GLN A 172 -0.73 -4.87 -14.94
C GLN A 172 -0.54 -4.20 -16.31
N TYR A 173 0.61 -4.45 -16.95
CA TYR A 173 0.92 -3.82 -18.22
C TYR A 173 -0.05 -4.21 -19.35
N PRO A 174 -0.32 -5.49 -19.65
CA PRO A 174 -1.29 -5.87 -20.68
C PRO A 174 -2.73 -5.45 -20.33
N ILE A 175 -3.10 -5.48 -19.03
CA ILE A 175 -4.45 -5.07 -18.60
C ILE A 175 -4.64 -3.56 -18.78
N GLY A 176 -3.60 -2.75 -18.53
CA GLY A 176 -3.67 -1.29 -18.70
C GLY A 176 -3.64 -0.81 -20.16
N MET A 177 -3.39 -1.72 -21.12
CA MET A 177 -3.43 -1.42 -22.56
C MET A 177 -4.74 -1.85 -23.25
N ALA A 178 -5.55 -2.68 -22.58
CA ALA A 178 -6.84 -3.16 -23.09
C ALA A 178 -7.96 -2.16 -22.84
#